data_d2d5e0339b070c8fbd7cf26272b844aa
#
_entry.id   d2d5e0339b070c8fbd7cf26272b844aa
#
_cell.length_a   1.000
_cell.length_b   1.000
_cell.length_c   1.000
_cell.angle_alpha   90.00
_cell.angle_beta   90.00
_cell.angle_gamma   90.00
#
_symmetry.space_group_name_H-M   'P 1'
#
loop_
_entity.id
_entity.type
_entity.pdbx_description
1 polymer ?
#
loop_
_entity_poly.entity_id
_entity_poly.type
_entity_poly.pdbx_seq_one_letter_code
_entity_poly.pdbx_strand_id
1 'polypeptide(L)'
;MPLSLSRRNFLKTIGAGGVCLATGRPLPAAKPERASDKLLDEIERRACRYFYEMGDPNTGLVRDRASAHEPYAPSAASIAATGFGLSALAIAVSRGFLERSPAQERVRTTLKFFCERADQEHGFFYHFMDSDTGKRIWKSEASSIDTAWLLCGVLHSSGFWEDPEIRKFATEILNRVDWEWMLNGRQTLSHGWTPENGFLHYQWDAYSEVLAMYLLAIGSETHPIPASSWKAFARPMHDYQGMFFIDAGAPLFVHQYSHAWFDFRERQDRYADYFRNSVRATEAHRQFCLSYSRQFPWYGPDMWGVTASDSSTGYRTWCSPSNPPDGTLVPCAAGGSLAFLPMLCGAVLQNMYDQYGDKIWTKYGFVDAFHPKEKWFSRYALGIDQGIILLMAENLRTGSVWNSVMSTPQARRAMDTAGFHAHESIA
;
A
#
# COMPACT_ATOMS: atom_id res chain seq x y z
N MET A 1 9.88 18.44 20.37
CA MET A 1 8.60 17.72 20.33
C MET A 1 8.02 17.89 18.93
N PRO A 2 8.01 16.91 18.07
CA PRO A 2 7.27 16.99 16.81
C PRO A 2 5.86 16.51 17.09
N LEU A 3 4.89 17.38 16.82
CA LEU A 3 3.47 17.08 16.82
C LEU A 3 3.18 16.11 15.68
N SER A 4 2.66 14.93 16.00
CA SER A 4 2.12 13.99 15.04
C SER A 4 0.92 14.64 14.36
N LEU A 5 1.08 15.11 13.13
CA LEU A 5 -0.05 15.47 12.27
C LEU A 5 -0.65 14.17 11.75
N SER A 6 -1.63 13.67 12.47
CA SER A 6 -2.54 12.62 12.06
C SER A 6 -3.26 13.04 10.77
N ARG A 7 -3.64 12.06 9.93
CA ARG A 7 -4.52 12.16 8.74
C ARG A 7 -5.82 12.96 8.97
N ARG A 8 -6.00 13.55 10.14
CA ARG A 8 -7.22 14.19 10.68
C ARG A 8 -7.61 15.55 10.08
N ASN A 9 -6.72 16.29 9.39
CA ASN A 9 -7.00 17.70 9.03
C ASN A 9 -7.37 17.94 7.57
N PHE A 10 -7.70 16.89 6.82
CA PHE A 10 -7.79 16.93 5.36
C PHE A 10 -9.10 17.50 4.76
N LEU A 11 -10.18 17.64 5.49
CA LEU A 11 -11.51 17.91 4.91
C LEU A 11 -12.03 19.36 5.00
N LYS A 12 -11.17 20.38 5.07
CA LYS A 12 -11.64 21.77 5.08
C LYS A 12 -10.75 22.68 4.22
N THR A 13 -10.91 22.71 2.91
CA THR A 13 -10.76 23.94 2.10
C THR A 13 -10.96 23.64 0.60
N ILE A 14 -12.10 23.93 0.05
CA ILE A 14 -12.32 24.04 -1.41
C ILE A 14 -12.41 25.52 -1.74
N GLY A 15 -11.48 26.02 -2.54
CA GLY A 15 -11.50 27.38 -3.09
C GLY A 15 -11.17 27.38 -4.58
N ALA A 16 -12.01 28.00 -5.39
CA ALA A 16 -11.98 28.06 -6.84
C ALA A 16 -10.80 28.86 -7.41
N GLY A 17 -10.20 28.41 -8.51
CA GLY A 17 -9.19 29.15 -9.27
C GLY A 17 -9.18 28.78 -10.75
N GLY A 18 -9.21 29.81 -11.59
CA GLY A 18 -9.55 29.79 -12.99
C GLY A 18 -8.53 29.24 -13.99
N VAL A 19 -9.03 28.92 -15.17
CA VAL A 19 -8.40 28.34 -16.35
C VAL A 19 -7.64 29.37 -17.18
N CYS A 20 -6.39 29.09 -17.55
CA CYS A 20 -5.68 29.73 -18.67
C CYS A 20 -5.24 28.68 -19.69
N LEU A 21 -5.75 28.80 -20.91
CA LEU A 21 -5.37 27.99 -22.07
C LEU A 21 -4.05 28.51 -22.70
N ALA A 22 -3.09 27.61 -22.92
CA ALA A 22 -1.90 27.91 -23.70
C ALA A 22 -1.55 26.76 -24.64
N THR A 23 -1.53 27.03 -25.94
CA THR A 23 -1.15 26.10 -27.03
C THR A 23 0.35 25.98 -27.16
N GLY A 24 0.88 24.78 -26.98
CA GLY A 24 2.28 24.42 -27.22
C GLY A 24 2.40 23.14 -28.06
N ARG A 25 3.25 23.15 -29.09
CA ARG A 25 3.57 22.00 -29.95
C ARG A 25 4.14 20.84 -29.11
N PRO A 26 3.70 19.59 -29.32
CA PRO A 26 4.26 18.44 -28.63
C PRO A 26 5.67 18.13 -29.16
N LEU A 27 6.63 17.95 -28.25
CA LEU A 27 7.90 17.29 -28.53
C LEU A 27 7.65 15.81 -28.84
N PRO A 28 8.42 15.19 -29.76
CA PRO A 28 8.29 13.76 -30.02
C PRO A 28 8.63 12.99 -28.75
N ALA A 29 7.67 12.25 -28.21
CA ALA A 29 7.86 11.36 -27.08
C ALA A 29 8.80 10.22 -27.50
N ALA A 30 9.94 10.09 -26.83
CA ALA A 30 10.73 8.88 -26.88
C ALA A 30 9.83 7.71 -26.44
N LYS A 31 9.95 6.55 -27.10
CA LYS A 31 9.23 5.35 -26.68
C LYS A 31 9.72 5.00 -25.27
N PRO A 32 8.82 4.88 -24.28
CA PRO A 32 9.24 4.49 -22.94
C PRO A 32 9.87 3.10 -22.98
N GLU A 33 11.09 2.96 -22.49
CA GLU A 33 11.71 1.65 -22.29
C GLU A 33 11.19 1.08 -20.97
N ARG A 34 10.81 -0.20 -21.01
CA ARG A 34 10.44 -0.96 -19.81
C ARG A 34 11.63 -0.95 -18.84
N ALA A 35 11.37 -0.85 -17.51
CA ALA A 35 12.41 -1.10 -16.52
C ALA A 35 13.13 -2.40 -16.88
N SER A 36 14.45 -2.40 -16.83
CA SER A 36 15.22 -3.60 -17.14
C SER A 36 14.84 -4.70 -16.15
N ASP A 37 14.75 -5.94 -16.61
CA ASP A 37 14.50 -7.09 -15.72
C ASP A 37 15.53 -7.13 -14.59
N LYS A 38 16.75 -6.63 -14.85
CA LYS A 38 17.80 -6.48 -13.84
C LYS A 38 17.44 -5.47 -12.74
N LEU A 39 16.86 -4.31 -13.08
CA LEU A 39 16.44 -3.33 -12.09
C LEU A 39 15.26 -3.88 -11.26
N LEU A 40 14.29 -4.53 -11.88
CA LEU A 40 13.18 -5.15 -11.15
C LEU A 40 13.68 -6.24 -10.20
N ASP A 41 14.64 -7.07 -10.60
CA ASP A 41 15.26 -8.08 -9.75
C ASP A 41 15.97 -7.46 -8.53
N GLU A 42 16.70 -6.38 -8.74
CA GLU A 42 17.36 -5.65 -7.66
C GLU A 42 16.37 -4.93 -6.73
N ILE A 43 15.27 -4.37 -7.26
CA ILE A 43 14.18 -3.81 -6.46
C ILE A 43 13.61 -4.88 -5.52
N GLU A 44 13.23 -6.04 -6.06
CA GLU A 44 12.67 -7.13 -5.27
C GLU A 44 13.68 -7.66 -4.23
N ARG A 45 14.92 -7.87 -4.63
CA ARG A 45 15.99 -8.35 -3.72
C ARG A 45 16.21 -7.42 -2.54
N ARG A 46 16.29 -6.11 -2.79
CA ARG A 46 16.55 -5.10 -1.75
C ARG A 46 15.36 -4.88 -0.85
N ALA A 47 14.15 -4.89 -1.40
CA ALA A 47 12.93 -4.83 -0.61
C ALA A 47 12.76 -6.08 0.28
N CYS A 48 13.01 -7.29 -0.24
CA CYS A 48 13.03 -8.51 0.58
C CYS A 48 14.08 -8.42 1.70
N ARG A 49 15.25 -7.85 1.40
CA ARG A 49 16.28 -7.60 2.41
C ARG A 49 15.82 -6.67 3.52
N TYR A 50 15.08 -5.58 3.17
CA TYR A 50 14.48 -4.71 4.17
C TYR A 50 13.64 -5.51 5.17
N PHE A 51 12.70 -6.27 4.68
CA PHE A 51 11.77 -7.01 5.55
C PHE A 51 12.45 -8.08 6.39
N TYR A 52 13.49 -8.72 5.87
CA TYR A 52 14.25 -9.70 6.62
C TYR A 52 15.12 -9.07 7.72
N GLU A 53 15.83 -7.96 7.41
CA GLU A 53 16.72 -7.27 8.35
C GLU A 53 15.97 -6.39 9.36
N MET A 54 14.83 -5.79 8.96
CA MET A 54 14.05 -4.89 9.79
C MET A 54 12.94 -5.61 10.58
N GLY A 55 12.70 -6.87 10.28
CA GLY A 55 11.84 -7.73 11.11
C GLY A 55 12.59 -8.23 12.34
N ASP A 56 12.04 -7.96 13.53
CA ASP A 56 12.63 -8.46 14.77
C ASP A 56 12.63 -9.99 14.81
N PRO A 57 13.72 -10.65 15.23
CA PRO A 57 13.84 -12.11 15.20
C PRO A 57 12.90 -12.83 16.18
N ASN A 58 12.44 -12.17 17.26
CA ASN A 58 11.64 -12.78 18.32
C ASN A 58 10.15 -12.47 18.23
N THR A 59 9.81 -11.33 17.61
CA THR A 59 8.41 -10.89 17.41
C THR A 59 7.98 -10.97 15.97
N GLY A 60 8.91 -10.88 15.03
CA GLY A 60 8.63 -10.74 13.60
C GLY A 60 8.08 -9.38 13.19
N LEU A 61 7.88 -8.46 14.15
CA LEU A 61 7.41 -7.10 13.88
C LEU A 61 8.41 -6.35 13.01
N VAL A 62 7.93 -5.80 11.91
CA VAL A 62 8.76 -5.05 10.95
C VAL A 62 8.78 -3.57 11.35
N ARG A 63 9.97 -3.03 11.51
CA ARG A 63 10.15 -1.60 11.77
C ARG A 63 9.57 -0.75 10.66
N ASP A 64 8.92 0.35 11.04
CA ASP A 64 8.26 1.26 10.11
C ASP A 64 9.23 1.81 9.06
N ARG A 65 10.43 2.19 9.51
CA ARG A 65 11.47 2.76 8.65
C ARG A 65 12.88 2.36 9.08
N ALA A 66 13.80 2.41 8.13
CA ALA A 66 15.22 2.20 8.36
C ALA A 66 16.02 3.33 7.75
N SER A 67 17.13 3.73 8.41
CA SER A 67 18.05 4.69 7.83
C SER A 67 18.64 4.17 6.51
N ALA A 68 18.69 5.03 5.52
CA ALA A 68 19.26 4.74 4.22
C ALA A 68 20.78 4.51 4.27
N HIS A 69 21.47 5.20 5.17
CA HIS A 69 22.94 5.33 5.18
C HIS A 69 23.61 4.89 6.47
N GLU A 70 22.88 4.83 7.58
CA GLU A 70 23.41 4.50 8.90
C GLU A 70 22.79 3.20 9.43
N PRO A 71 23.49 2.46 10.31
CA PRO A 71 22.94 1.25 10.92
C PRO A 71 21.92 1.60 12.02
N TYR A 72 21.02 2.54 11.75
CA TYR A 72 19.99 2.99 12.68
C TYR A 72 18.60 2.71 12.13
N ALA A 73 17.77 2.10 12.97
CA ALA A 73 16.35 1.98 12.75
C ALA A 73 15.62 2.24 14.07
N PRO A 74 14.57 3.09 14.08
CA PRO A 74 13.73 3.26 15.25
C PRO A 74 13.11 1.93 15.71
N SER A 75 12.85 1.76 17.00
CA SER A 75 12.16 0.56 17.52
C SER A 75 10.67 0.51 17.14
N ALA A 76 10.13 1.59 16.61
CA ALA A 76 8.74 1.64 16.16
C ALA A 76 8.51 0.68 14.98
N ALA A 77 7.68 -0.31 15.19
CA ALA A 77 7.20 -1.23 14.17
C ALA A 77 5.80 -0.83 13.71
N SER A 78 5.54 -1.03 12.40
CA SER A 78 4.23 -0.89 11.80
C SER A 78 3.63 -2.27 11.53
N ILE A 79 2.37 -2.48 11.96
CA ILE A 79 1.68 -3.74 11.66
C ILE A 79 1.39 -3.89 10.16
N ALA A 80 1.15 -2.77 9.44
CA ALA A 80 1.02 -2.77 7.99
C ALA A 80 2.33 -3.22 7.32
N ALA A 81 3.48 -2.64 7.71
CA ALA A 81 4.78 -3.07 7.21
C ALA A 81 5.05 -4.55 7.52
N THR A 82 4.56 -5.07 8.67
CA THR A 82 4.68 -6.49 9.01
C THR A 82 3.83 -7.36 8.08
N GLY A 83 2.65 -6.92 7.67
CA GLY A 83 1.84 -7.61 6.66
C GLY A 83 2.53 -7.70 5.29
N PHE A 84 3.13 -6.60 4.82
CA PHE A 84 4.00 -6.61 3.64
C PHE A 84 5.20 -7.56 3.83
N GLY A 85 5.80 -7.55 5.03
CA GLY A 85 6.95 -8.41 5.39
C GLY A 85 6.64 -9.91 5.31
N LEU A 86 5.46 -10.33 5.78
CA LEU A 86 5.00 -11.71 5.63
C LEU A 86 4.95 -12.13 4.16
N SER A 87 4.45 -11.24 3.29
CA SER A 87 4.43 -11.48 1.85
C SER A 87 5.84 -11.45 1.23
N ALA A 88 6.69 -10.54 1.69
CA ALA A 88 8.07 -10.41 1.22
C ALA A 88 8.91 -11.66 1.49
N LEU A 89 8.70 -12.34 2.63
CA LEU A 89 9.39 -13.61 2.95
C LEU A 89 9.01 -14.72 1.98
N ALA A 90 7.74 -14.79 1.57
CA ALA A 90 7.28 -15.74 0.56
C ALA A 90 7.90 -15.45 -0.82
N ILE A 91 7.91 -14.18 -1.23
CA ILE A 91 8.54 -13.72 -2.47
C ILE A 91 10.04 -14.01 -2.45
N ALA A 92 10.73 -13.72 -1.34
CA ALA A 92 12.17 -13.94 -1.21
C ALA A 92 12.56 -15.42 -1.42
N VAL A 93 11.75 -16.34 -0.92
CA VAL A 93 11.95 -17.78 -1.15
C VAL A 93 11.65 -18.15 -2.60
N SER A 94 10.56 -17.66 -3.17
CA SER A 94 10.18 -17.95 -4.57
C SER A 94 11.23 -17.45 -5.56
N ARG A 95 11.91 -16.33 -5.23
CA ARG A 95 12.98 -15.74 -6.05
C ARG A 95 14.37 -16.29 -5.74
N GLY A 96 14.52 -17.16 -4.74
CA GLY A 96 15.83 -17.67 -4.31
C GLY A 96 16.72 -16.62 -3.64
N PHE A 97 16.14 -15.57 -3.07
CA PHE A 97 16.89 -14.54 -2.31
C PHE A 97 17.12 -14.97 -0.87
N LEU A 98 16.27 -15.85 -0.34
CA LEU A 98 16.38 -16.45 0.99
C LEU A 98 16.13 -17.96 0.91
N GLU A 99 16.83 -18.68 1.77
CA GLU A 99 16.54 -20.09 2.00
C GLU A 99 15.16 -20.27 2.64
N ARG A 100 14.47 -21.35 2.24
CA ARG A 100 13.09 -21.63 2.70
C ARG A 100 12.99 -21.77 4.21
N SER A 101 13.90 -22.52 4.84
CA SER A 101 13.81 -22.84 6.27
C SER A 101 13.86 -21.61 7.18
N PRO A 102 14.86 -20.71 7.09
CA PRO A 102 14.88 -19.50 7.94
C PRO A 102 13.72 -18.54 7.64
N ALA A 103 13.26 -18.43 6.38
CA ALA A 103 12.11 -17.60 6.05
C ALA A 103 10.81 -18.16 6.66
N GLN A 104 10.59 -19.47 6.54
CA GLN A 104 9.43 -20.15 7.11
C GLN A 104 9.41 -20.04 8.64
N GLU A 105 10.55 -20.17 9.30
CA GLU A 105 10.65 -20.00 10.75
C GLU A 105 10.32 -18.56 11.17
N ARG A 106 10.77 -17.57 10.42
CA ARG A 106 10.43 -16.17 10.68
C ARG A 106 8.91 -15.94 10.54
N VAL A 107 8.26 -16.49 9.51
CA VAL A 107 6.80 -16.40 9.34
C VAL A 107 6.08 -17.07 10.52
N ARG A 108 6.51 -18.27 10.94
CA ARG A 108 5.93 -18.97 12.09
C ARG A 108 6.06 -18.15 13.37
N THR A 109 7.25 -17.62 13.65
CA THR A 109 7.50 -16.74 14.80
C THR A 109 6.60 -15.53 14.80
N THR A 110 6.47 -14.86 13.65
CA THR A 110 5.60 -13.68 13.50
C THR A 110 4.15 -14.00 13.78
N LEU A 111 3.60 -15.04 13.16
CA LEU A 111 2.20 -15.40 13.35
C LEU A 111 1.94 -15.87 14.80
N LYS A 112 2.83 -16.65 15.37
CA LYS A 112 2.74 -17.08 16.78
C LYS A 112 2.71 -15.85 17.72
N PHE A 113 3.58 -14.86 17.46
CA PHE A 113 3.62 -13.64 18.24
C PHE A 113 2.28 -12.89 18.21
N PHE A 114 1.67 -12.73 17.04
CA PHE A 114 0.34 -12.09 16.91
C PHE A 114 -0.79 -12.90 17.54
N CYS A 115 -0.68 -14.23 17.59
CA CYS A 115 -1.63 -15.08 18.31
C CYS A 115 -1.54 -14.89 19.83
N GLU A 116 -0.33 -14.81 20.38
CA GLU A 116 -0.11 -15.02 21.80
C GLU A 116 0.26 -13.75 22.60
N ARG A 117 0.89 -12.75 21.97
CA ARG A 117 1.57 -11.69 22.72
C ARG A 117 1.30 -10.26 22.26
N ALA A 118 0.94 -10.04 21.00
CA ALA A 118 0.73 -8.69 20.47
C ALA A 118 -0.44 -7.98 21.14
N ASP A 119 -0.24 -6.72 21.53
CA ASP A 119 -1.33 -5.90 22.06
C ASP A 119 -2.42 -5.71 21.00
N GLN A 120 -3.69 -5.93 21.37
CA GLN A 120 -4.83 -5.87 20.47
C GLN A 120 -6.12 -5.55 21.22
N GLU A 121 -7.16 -5.13 20.50
CA GLU A 121 -8.51 -4.95 21.01
C GLU A 121 -9.51 -5.58 20.03
N HIS A 122 -10.33 -6.52 20.47
CA HIS A 122 -11.27 -7.27 19.62
C HIS A 122 -10.63 -7.87 18.34
N GLY A 123 -9.37 -8.29 18.41
CA GLY A 123 -8.61 -8.80 17.28
C GLY A 123 -7.97 -7.73 16.38
N PHE A 124 -8.24 -6.44 16.60
CA PHE A 124 -7.56 -5.35 15.92
C PHE A 124 -6.29 -4.96 16.65
N PHE A 125 -5.20 -4.87 15.90
CA PHE A 125 -3.88 -4.57 16.44
C PHE A 125 -3.60 -3.06 16.40
N TYR A 126 -2.78 -2.60 17.34
CA TYR A 126 -2.38 -1.19 17.36
C TYR A 126 -1.46 -0.87 16.19
N HIS A 127 -1.73 0.25 15.52
CA HIS A 127 -1.02 0.72 14.32
C HIS A 127 0.51 0.67 14.49
N PHE A 128 1.01 1.27 15.59
CA PHE A 128 2.42 1.25 15.93
C PHE A 128 2.67 0.52 17.25
N MET A 129 3.67 -0.36 17.19
CA MET A 129 4.14 -1.15 18.33
C MET A 129 5.64 -0.99 18.51
N ASP A 130 6.11 -1.22 19.71
CA ASP A 130 7.53 -1.41 19.95
C ASP A 130 7.96 -2.76 19.38
N SER A 131 9.01 -2.78 18.55
CA SER A 131 9.41 -3.97 17.79
C SER A 131 9.79 -5.16 18.66
N ASP A 132 10.34 -4.90 19.84
CA ASP A 132 10.90 -5.95 20.71
C ASP A 132 9.82 -6.56 21.61
N THR A 133 8.88 -5.73 22.07
CA THR A 133 7.88 -6.15 23.08
C THR A 133 6.48 -6.34 22.51
N GLY A 134 6.16 -5.73 21.36
CA GLY A 134 4.82 -5.71 20.80
C GLY A 134 3.82 -4.84 21.54
N LYS A 135 4.32 -3.98 22.43
CA LYS A 135 3.48 -3.05 23.17
C LYS A 135 3.11 -1.85 22.33
N ARG A 136 1.87 -1.38 22.49
CA ARG A 136 1.37 -0.15 21.90
C ARG A 136 2.30 1.03 22.19
N ILE A 137 2.65 1.82 21.17
CA ILE A 137 3.41 3.05 21.32
C ILE A 137 2.63 4.26 20.78
N TRP A 138 3.06 5.48 21.18
CA TRP A 138 2.54 6.77 20.70
C TRP A 138 1.03 6.96 20.86
N LYS A 139 0.38 6.19 21.73
CA LYS A 139 -1.08 6.14 21.88
C LYS A 139 -1.79 5.90 20.53
N SER A 140 -1.17 5.10 19.67
CA SER A 140 -1.75 4.74 18.38
C SER A 140 -3.08 4.01 18.58
N GLU A 141 -3.97 4.11 17.64
CA GLU A 141 -5.25 3.39 17.62
C GLU A 141 -5.05 1.90 17.34
N ALA A 142 -5.97 1.06 17.80
CA ALA A 142 -6.25 -0.23 17.22
C ALA A 142 -6.87 0.05 15.85
N SER A 143 -6.03 -0.06 14.80
CA SER A 143 -6.36 0.42 13.46
C SER A 143 -7.10 -0.63 12.65
N SER A 144 -8.21 -0.26 12.01
CA SER A 144 -8.93 -1.17 11.13
C SER A 144 -8.18 -1.41 9.82
N ILE A 145 -7.60 -0.36 9.22
CA ILE A 145 -6.93 -0.49 7.91
C ILE A 145 -5.54 -1.13 8.04
N ASP A 146 -4.75 -0.75 9.04
CA ASP A 146 -3.42 -1.35 9.21
C ASP A 146 -3.52 -2.82 9.66
N THR A 147 -4.55 -3.16 10.46
CA THR A 147 -4.89 -4.56 10.73
C THR A 147 -5.25 -5.29 9.43
N ALA A 148 -6.02 -4.68 8.52
CA ALA A 148 -6.33 -5.31 7.25
C ALA A 148 -5.07 -5.60 6.40
N TRP A 149 -4.09 -4.69 6.40
CA TRP A 149 -2.82 -4.95 5.71
C TRP A 149 -2.02 -6.08 6.34
N LEU A 150 -1.99 -6.15 7.67
CA LEU A 150 -1.42 -7.31 8.36
C LEU A 150 -2.14 -8.60 7.95
N LEU A 151 -3.47 -8.60 7.98
CA LEU A 151 -4.28 -9.77 7.62
C LEU A 151 -4.13 -10.18 6.15
N CYS A 152 -3.90 -9.26 5.23
CA CYS A 152 -3.54 -9.58 3.85
C CYS A 152 -2.24 -10.40 3.78
N GLY A 153 -1.21 -10.02 4.55
CA GLY A 153 0.04 -10.79 4.66
C GLY A 153 -0.17 -12.15 5.34
N VAL A 154 -1.02 -12.22 6.36
CA VAL A 154 -1.44 -13.48 7.02
C VAL A 154 -2.16 -14.40 6.04
N LEU A 155 -3.10 -13.86 5.26
CA LEU A 155 -3.86 -14.59 4.25
C LEU A 155 -2.94 -15.11 3.13
N HIS A 156 -2.02 -14.29 2.64
CA HIS A 156 -0.99 -14.71 1.69
C HIS A 156 -0.15 -15.85 2.25
N SER A 157 0.28 -15.74 3.53
CA SER A 157 1.04 -16.78 4.18
C SER A 157 0.28 -18.10 4.26
N SER A 158 -1.02 -18.09 4.55
CA SER A 158 -1.85 -19.30 4.59
C SER A 158 -1.99 -19.98 3.23
N GLY A 159 -1.97 -19.22 2.14
CA GLY A 159 -2.06 -19.73 0.78
C GLY A 159 -0.71 -20.21 0.20
N PHE A 160 0.41 -19.67 0.68
CA PHE A 160 1.75 -19.96 0.15
C PHE A 160 2.48 -21.10 0.91
N TRP A 161 2.45 -21.08 2.25
CA TRP A 161 3.22 -22.03 3.05
C TRP A 161 2.45 -23.33 3.29
N GLU A 162 3.06 -24.46 2.93
CA GLU A 162 2.52 -25.81 3.21
C GLU A 162 2.85 -26.28 4.64
N ASP A 163 2.74 -25.37 5.60
CA ASP A 163 3.09 -25.62 6.99
C ASP A 163 1.82 -25.61 7.86
N PRO A 164 1.52 -26.71 8.60
CA PRO A 164 0.31 -26.80 9.42
C PRO A 164 0.25 -25.76 10.55
N GLU A 165 1.39 -25.39 11.16
CA GLU A 165 1.40 -24.39 12.24
C GLU A 165 1.16 -22.98 11.67
N ILE A 166 1.77 -22.64 10.53
CA ILE A 166 1.50 -21.38 9.85
C ILE A 166 0.01 -21.26 9.50
N ARG A 167 -0.58 -22.31 8.94
CA ARG A 167 -2.02 -22.33 8.62
C ARG A 167 -2.89 -22.22 9.87
N LYS A 168 -2.53 -22.90 10.95
CA LYS A 168 -3.24 -22.84 12.24
C LYS A 168 -3.23 -21.39 12.79
N PHE A 169 -2.04 -20.79 12.92
CA PHE A 169 -1.91 -19.43 13.44
C PHE A 169 -2.60 -18.39 12.51
N ALA A 170 -2.45 -18.54 11.20
CA ALA A 170 -3.13 -17.67 10.25
C ALA A 170 -4.66 -17.73 10.42
N THR A 171 -5.24 -18.93 10.52
CA THR A 171 -6.67 -19.12 10.76
C THR A 171 -7.10 -18.49 12.08
N GLU A 172 -6.32 -18.68 13.13
CA GLU A 172 -6.63 -18.13 14.46
C GLU A 172 -6.64 -16.58 14.43
N ILE A 173 -5.64 -15.95 13.79
CA ILE A 173 -5.57 -14.49 13.66
C ILE A 173 -6.74 -13.97 12.84
N LEU A 174 -7.03 -14.56 11.66
CA LEU A 174 -8.10 -14.15 10.77
C LEU A 174 -9.48 -14.27 11.44
N ASN A 175 -9.70 -15.32 12.24
CA ASN A 175 -10.98 -15.61 12.89
C ASN A 175 -11.18 -14.82 14.19
N ARG A 176 -10.13 -14.25 14.76
CA ARG A 176 -10.21 -13.46 16.00
C ARG A 176 -10.78 -12.06 15.77
N VAL A 177 -10.62 -11.50 14.56
CA VAL A 177 -10.97 -10.10 14.29
C VAL A 177 -12.50 -9.93 14.28
N ASP A 178 -13.00 -9.16 15.23
CA ASP A 178 -14.41 -8.81 15.37
C ASP A 178 -14.77 -7.59 14.49
N TRP A 179 -15.03 -7.86 13.23
CA TRP A 179 -15.38 -6.83 12.26
C TRP A 179 -16.72 -6.15 12.57
N GLU A 180 -17.68 -6.87 13.19
CA GLU A 180 -18.96 -6.28 13.60
C GLU A 180 -18.75 -5.22 14.69
N TRP A 181 -17.87 -5.49 15.65
CA TRP A 181 -17.50 -4.50 16.66
C TRP A 181 -16.94 -3.22 16.02
N MET A 182 -16.11 -3.33 15.00
CA MET A 182 -15.51 -2.16 14.32
C MET A 182 -16.51 -1.36 13.48
N LEU A 183 -17.68 -1.91 13.15
CA LEU A 183 -18.79 -1.12 12.58
C LEU A 183 -19.35 -0.10 13.59
N ASN A 184 -19.22 -0.36 14.87
CA ASN A 184 -19.74 0.52 15.94
C ASN A 184 -21.22 0.89 15.71
N GLY A 185 -22.04 -0.11 15.33
CA GLY A 185 -23.47 0.07 15.04
C GLY A 185 -23.79 0.82 13.75
N ARG A 186 -22.79 1.04 12.86
CA ARG A 186 -22.94 1.71 11.55
C ARG A 186 -22.88 0.72 10.41
N GLN A 187 -22.99 1.21 9.17
CA GLN A 187 -22.83 0.39 7.96
C GLN A 187 -21.39 0.37 7.42
N THR A 188 -20.56 1.32 7.86
CA THR A 188 -19.16 1.45 7.46
C THR A 188 -18.23 1.26 8.66
N LEU A 189 -17.03 0.79 8.41
CA LEU A 189 -16.04 0.52 9.46
C LEU A 189 -15.44 1.84 10.00
N SER A 190 -15.26 1.91 11.32
CA SER A 190 -14.49 2.99 11.95
C SER A 190 -13.02 2.92 11.53
N HIS A 191 -12.34 4.08 11.50
CA HIS A 191 -10.88 4.12 11.30
C HIS A 191 -10.10 3.38 12.40
N GLY A 192 -10.67 3.23 13.57
CA GLY A 192 -10.05 2.53 14.69
C GLY A 192 -10.65 2.89 16.04
N TRP A 193 -10.00 2.38 17.06
CA TRP A 193 -10.42 2.55 18.46
C TRP A 193 -9.19 2.83 19.36
N THR A 194 -9.39 3.60 20.43
CA THR A 194 -8.36 3.84 21.44
C THR A 194 -8.91 3.63 22.85
N PRO A 195 -8.09 3.13 23.80
CA PRO A 195 -8.53 2.98 25.18
C PRO A 195 -8.96 4.30 25.83
N GLU A 196 -8.39 5.41 25.39
CA GLU A 196 -8.62 6.72 25.97
C GLU A 196 -9.91 7.38 25.47
N ASN A 197 -10.32 7.12 24.22
CA ASN A 197 -11.41 7.87 23.59
C ASN A 197 -12.48 6.98 22.91
N GLY A 198 -12.33 5.65 22.96
CA GLY A 198 -13.22 4.75 22.23
C GLY A 198 -13.00 4.84 20.72
N PHE A 199 -14.07 4.63 19.93
CA PHE A 199 -14.02 4.68 18.47
C PHE A 199 -13.66 6.08 17.96
N LEU A 200 -12.83 6.09 16.90
CA LEU A 200 -12.52 7.32 16.18
C LEU A 200 -13.77 7.85 15.46
N HIS A 201 -13.87 9.17 15.30
CA HIS A 201 -15.03 9.80 14.66
C HIS A 201 -15.15 9.50 13.16
N TYR A 202 -14.05 9.18 12.52
CA TYR A 202 -13.98 8.93 11.08
C TYR A 202 -14.41 7.52 10.75
N GLN A 203 -15.12 7.41 9.63
CA GLN A 203 -15.56 6.15 9.05
C GLN A 203 -14.91 5.97 7.67
N TRP A 204 -14.71 4.74 7.28
CA TRP A 204 -14.32 4.37 5.94
C TRP A 204 -15.55 4.39 5.01
N ASP A 205 -16.14 5.56 4.82
CA ASP A 205 -17.42 5.77 4.13
C ASP A 205 -17.27 6.29 2.69
N ALA A 206 -16.04 6.40 2.19
CA ALA A 206 -15.73 6.74 0.81
C ALA A 206 -14.60 5.85 0.25
N TYR A 207 -14.55 5.74 -1.08
CA TYR A 207 -13.49 5.02 -1.78
C TYR A 207 -12.11 5.57 -1.39
N SER A 208 -11.27 4.67 -0.96
CA SER A 208 -9.85 4.86 -0.66
C SER A 208 -9.18 3.48 -0.71
N GLU A 209 -8.17 3.22 0.10
CA GLU A 209 -7.49 1.93 0.20
C GLU A 209 -8.35 0.78 0.77
N VAL A 210 -9.63 0.98 0.95
CA VAL A 210 -10.57 0.15 1.73
C VAL A 210 -10.96 -1.19 1.13
N LEU A 211 -10.74 -1.42 -0.17
CA LEU A 211 -11.31 -2.59 -0.85
C LEU A 211 -10.92 -3.91 -0.19
N ALA A 212 -9.63 -4.12 0.09
CA ALA A 212 -9.16 -5.34 0.75
C ALA A 212 -9.70 -5.47 2.18
N MET A 213 -9.79 -4.37 2.92
CA MET A 213 -10.34 -4.38 4.28
C MET A 213 -11.80 -4.82 4.30
N TYR A 214 -12.64 -4.26 3.43
CA TYR A 214 -14.04 -4.68 3.32
C TYR A 214 -14.18 -6.11 2.83
N LEU A 215 -13.32 -6.56 1.90
CA LEU A 215 -13.31 -7.95 1.45
C LEU A 215 -12.94 -8.91 2.60
N LEU A 216 -11.90 -8.59 3.38
CA LEU A 216 -11.55 -9.39 4.56
C LEU A 216 -12.70 -9.46 5.56
N ALA A 217 -13.35 -8.32 5.82
CA ALA A 217 -14.45 -8.22 6.77
C ALA A 217 -15.70 -8.99 6.32
N ILE A 218 -16.10 -8.87 5.06
CA ILE A 218 -17.24 -9.60 4.47
C ILE A 218 -16.93 -11.11 4.36
N GLY A 219 -15.69 -11.44 4.01
CA GLY A 219 -15.22 -12.81 3.87
C GLY A 219 -14.87 -13.50 5.18
N SER A 220 -14.96 -12.84 6.34
CA SER A 220 -14.68 -13.43 7.64
C SER A 220 -15.54 -14.67 7.88
N GLU A 221 -14.97 -15.67 8.54
CA GLU A 221 -15.68 -16.91 8.86
C GLU A 221 -16.47 -16.80 10.16
N THR A 222 -15.98 -16.01 11.08
CA THR A 222 -16.51 -15.92 12.46
C THR A 222 -17.32 -14.67 12.72
N HIS A 223 -16.87 -13.51 12.24
CA HIS A 223 -17.46 -12.19 12.50
C HIS A 223 -17.63 -11.40 11.19
N PRO A 224 -18.36 -11.94 10.20
CA PRO A 224 -18.53 -11.26 8.93
C PRO A 224 -19.46 -10.06 9.07
N ILE A 225 -19.08 -8.94 8.48
CA ILE A 225 -20.01 -7.81 8.31
C ILE A 225 -20.99 -8.09 7.17
N PRO A 226 -22.18 -7.47 7.20
CA PRO A 226 -23.16 -7.64 6.13
C PRO A 226 -22.63 -7.22 4.76
N ALA A 227 -23.03 -7.93 3.69
CA ALA A 227 -22.69 -7.54 2.31
C ALA A 227 -23.18 -6.12 1.94
N SER A 228 -24.16 -5.58 2.67
CA SER A 228 -24.60 -4.19 2.53
C SER A 228 -23.51 -3.17 2.89
N SER A 229 -22.52 -3.53 3.72
CA SER A 229 -21.38 -2.66 4.04
C SER A 229 -20.50 -2.38 2.81
N TRP A 230 -20.40 -3.35 1.88
CA TRP A 230 -19.73 -3.11 0.58
C TRP A 230 -20.43 -2.03 -0.24
N LYS A 231 -21.75 -1.88 -0.09
CA LYS A 231 -22.55 -0.88 -0.79
C LYS A 231 -22.54 0.48 -0.09
N ALA A 232 -22.17 0.51 1.20
CA ALA A 232 -22.36 1.69 2.06
C ALA A 232 -21.31 2.80 1.83
N PHE A 233 -20.09 2.45 1.42
CA PHE A 233 -19.10 3.48 1.14
C PHE A 233 -19.29 4.09 -0.25
N ALA A 234 -19.16 5.45 -0.31
CA ALA A 234 -19.33 6.22 -1.52
C ALA A 234 -18.21 5.96 -2.54
N ARG A 235 -18.54 6.04 -3.82
CA ARG A 235 -17.60 5.91 -4.94
C ARG A 235 -17.74 7.12 -5.86
N PRO A 236 -17.26 8.32 -5.40
CA PRO A 236 -17.40 9.54 -6.18
C PRO A 236 -16.61 9.42 -7.49
N MET A 237 -17.26 9.84 -8.57
CA MET A 237 -16.60 9.91 -9.89
C MET A 237 -15.83 11.22 -9.99
N HIS A 238 -14.54 11.11 -10.27
CA HIS A 238 -13.67 12.24 -10.56
C HIS A 238 -13.46 12.37 -12.07
N ASP A 239 -13.44 13.63 -12.56
CA ASP A 239 -13.07 13.96 -13.93
C ASP A 239 -11.78 14.77 -13.92
N TYR A 240 -10.73 14.22 -14.52
CA TYR A 240 -9.52 14.95 -14.78
C TYR A 240 -9.23 14.99 -16.29
N GLN A 241 -9.51 16.14 -16.92
CA GLN A 241 -9.28 16.36 -18.36
C GLN A 241 -9.97 15.31 -19.26
N GLY A 242 -11.19 14.90 -18.91
CA GLY A 242 -11.95 13.87 -19.63
C GLY A 242 -11.60 12.42 -19.25
N MET A 243 -10.71 12.22 -18.31
CA MET A 243 -10.45 10.90 -17.71
C MET A 243 -11.33 10.72 -16.47
N PHE A 244 -12.30 9.80 -16.58
CA PHE A 244 -13.23 9.50 -15.50
C PHE A 244 -12.75 8.29 -14.70
N PHE A 245 -12.66 8.43 -13.39
CA PHE A 245 -12.32 7.36 -12.45
C PHE A 245 -12.90 7.64 -11.06
N ILE A 246 -13.08 6.58 -10.28
CA ILE A 246 -13.54 6.70 -8.89
C ILE A 246 -12.37 7.18 -8.04
N ASP A 247 -12.54 8.30 -7.35
CA ASP A 247 -11.58 8.87 -6.43
C ASP A 247 -12.28 9.82 -5.46
N ALA A 248 -11.91 9.80 -4.19
CA ALA A 248 -12.42 10.70 -3.16
C ALA A 248 -11.42 11.82 -2.80
N GLY A 249 -10.46 12.11 -3.68
CA GLY A 249 -9.46 13.15 -3.48
C GLY A 249 -8.33 12.72 -2.53
N ALA A 250 -7.88 11.48 -2.64
CA ALA A 250 -6.84 10.89 -1.81
C ALA A 250 -5.49 10.74 -2.56
N PRO A 251 -4.38 10.48 -1.87
CA PRO A 251 -3.10 10.16 -2.50
C PRO A 251 -3.16 8.91 -3.37
N LEU A 252 -2.26 8.79 -4.35
CA LEU A 252 -2.27 7.71 -5.33
C LEU A 252 -2.23 6.29 -4.71
N PHE A 253 -1.60 6.12 -3.54
CA PHE A 253 -1.48 4.81 -2.91
C PHE A 253 -2.83 4.13 -2.64
N VAL A 254 -3.91 4.89 -2.48
CA VAL A 254 -5.25 4.32 -2.23
C VAL A 254 -5.76 3.46 -3.40
N HIS A 255 -5.25 3.73 -4.61
CA HIS A 255 -5.53 2.92 -5.80
C HIS A 255 -4.61 1.70 -5.93
N GLN A 256 -3.62 1.52 -5.04
CA GLN A 256 -2.57 0.52 -5.17
C GLN A 256 -2.69 -0.59 -4.13
N TYR A 257 -2.84 -0.25 -2.85
CA TYR A 257 -2.64 -1.18 -1.73
C TYR A 257 -3.54 -2.40 -1.76
N SER A 258 -4.83 -2.23 -2.01
CA SER A 258 -5.75 -3.38 -2.12
C SER A 258 -5.38 -4.33 -3.26
N HIS A 259 -4.83 -3.79 -4.36
CA HIS A 259 -4.38 -4.56 -5.52
C HIS A 259 -3.08 -5.34 -5.28
N ALA A 260 -2.34 -5.04 -4.21
CA ALA A 260 -1.13 -5.79 -3.88
C ALA A 260 -1.44 -7.28 -3.56
N TRP A 261 -2.62 -7.56 -2.98
CA TRP A 261 -3.01 -8.90 -2.56
C TRP A 261 -4.23 -9.46 -3.28
N PHE A 262 -5.26 -8.64 -3.55
CA PHE A 262 -6.44 -9.09 -4.25
C PHE A 262 -6.32 -8.85 -5.75
N ASP A 263 -6.59 -9.89 -6.55
CA ASP A 263 -6.58 -9.80 -8.02
C ASP A 263 -7.93 -9.30 -8.54
N PHE A 264 -7.96 -8.04 -8.92
CA PHE A 264 -9.14 -7.41 -9.52
C PHE A 264 -9.11 -7.40 -11.06
N ARG A 265 -8.11 -8.02 -11.68
CA ARG A 265 -8.01 -8.09 -13.15
C ARG A 265 -9.15 -8.91 -13.72
N GLU A 266 -9.66 -8.46 -14.87
CA GLU A 266 -10.75 -9.15 -15.60
C GLU A 266 -12.00 -9.41 -14.75
N ARG A 267 -12.21 -8.59 -13.71
CA ARG A 267 -13.33 -8.69 -12.78
C ARG A 267 -13.91 -7.33 -12.49
N GLN A 268 -15.22 -7.34 -12.29
CA GLN A 268 -15.97 -6.16 -11.85
C GLN A 268 -17.05 -6.55 -10.87
N ASP A 269 -17.47 -5.60 -10.07
CA ASP A 269 -18.74 -5.64 -9.36
C ASP A 269 -19.78 -4.78 -10.09
N ARG A 270 -20.94 -4.60 -9.47
CA ARG A 270 -21.98 -3.71 -10.04
C ARG A 270 -21.56 -2.23 -10.14
N TYR A 271 -20.46 -1.82 -9.54
CA TYR A 271 -20.03 -0.42 -9.47
C TYR A 271 -18.86 -0.12 -10.39
N ALA A 272 -17.88 -1.02 -10.47
CA ALA A 272 -16.65 -0.76 -11.19
C ALA A 272 -15.84 -2.01 -11.53
N ASP A 273 -15.05 -1.91 -12.58
CA ASP A 273 -13.79 -2.61 -12.76
C ASP A 273 -12.70 -1.80 -12.02
N TYR A 274 -12.35 -2.24 -10.81
CA TYR A 274 -11.40 -1.50 -9.96
C TYR A 274 -9.97 -1.54 -10.48
N PHE A 275 -9.58 -2.58 -11.22
CA PHE A 275 -8.27 -2.60 -11.86
C PHE A 275 -8.15 -1.53 -12.94
N ARG A 276 -9.14 -1.45 -13.81
CA ARG A 276 -9.21 -0.41 -14.84
C ARG A 276 -9.35 0.99 -14.24
N ASN A 277 -10.06 1.11 -13.12
CA ASN A 277 -10.14 2.35 -12.35
C ASN A 277 -8.76 2.82 -11.90
N SER A 278 -7.94 1.93 -11.34
CA SER A 278 -6.60 2.24 -10.84
C SER A 278 -5.61 2.54 -11.97
N VAL A 279 -5.76 1.89 -13.13
CA VAL A 279 -5.04 2.27 -14.37
C VAL A 279 -5.33 3.71 -14.74
N ARG A 280 -6.62 4.10 -14.82
CA ARG A 280 -7.02 5.47 -15.17
C ARG A 280 -6.58 6.51 -14.15
N ALA A 281 -6.69 6.19 -12.86
CA ALA A 281 -6.20 7.06 -11.79
C ALA A 281 -4.69 7.30 -11.91
N THR A 282 -3.91 6.29 -12.24
CA THR A 282 -2.46 6.40 -12.46
C THR A 282 -2.14 7.25 -13.70
N GLU A 283 -2.89 7.08 -14.79
CA GLU A 283 -2.76 7.93 -16.00
C GLU A 283 -3.08 9.39 -15.71
N ALA A 284 -4.17 9.66 -15.01
CA ALA A 284 -4.57 11.01 -14.58
C ALA A 284 -3.51 11.63 -13.66
N HIS A 285 -3.00 10.87 -12.72
CA HIS A 285 -1.91 11.29 -11.83
C HIS A 285 -0.64 11.68 -12.60
N ARG A 286 -0.25 10.87 -13.58
CA ARG A 286 0.87 11.19 -14.46
C ARG A 286 0.64 12.50 -15.20
N GLN A 287 -0.52 12.67 -15.86
CA GLN A 287 -0.86 13.91 -16.58
C GLN A 287 -0.88 15.12 -15.65
N PHE A 288 -1.35 14.93 -14.43
CA PHE A 288 -1.32 15.97 -13.41
C PHE A 288 0.12 16.39 -13.08
N CYS A 289 1.02 15.49 -12.80
CA CYS A 289 2.44 15.81 -12.56
C CYS A 289 3.04 16.55 -13.78
N LEU A 290 2.78 16.07 -15.00
CA LEU A 290 3.30 16.70 -16.23
C LEU A 290 2.76 18.13 -16.43
N SER A 291 1.55 18.44 -15.98
CA SER A 291 0.99 19.79 -16.07
C SER A 291 1.80 20.83 -15.29
N TYR A 292 2.59 20.38 -14.31
CA TYR A 292 3.50 21.22 -13.53
C TYR A 292 4.94 21.28 -14.07
N SER A 293 5.23 20.71 -15.24
CA SER A 293 6.59 20.69 -15.81
C SER A 293 7.21 22.07 -16.06
N ARG A 294 6.40 23.12 -16.26
CA ARG A 294 6.91 24.51 -16.35
C ARG A 294 7.41 25.03 -15.00
N GLN A 295 6.75 24.63 -13.92
CA GLN A 295 7.11 25.04 -12.55
C GLN A 295 8.23 24.16 -12.00
N PHE A 296 8.18 22.87 -12.31
CA PHE A 296 9.14 21.84 -11.89
C PHE A 296 9.73 21.16 -13.13
N PRO A 297 10.81 21.70 -13.72
CA PRO A 297 11.34 21.23 -15.00
C PRO A 297 11.84 19.76 -15.00
N TRP A 298 12.00 19.15 -13.84
CA TRP A 298 12.32 17.73 -13.71
C TRP A 298 11.10 16.82 -13.83
N TYR A 299 9.87 17.34 -13.72
CA TYR A 299 8.68 16.57 -14.07
C TYR A 299 8.59 16.40 -15.59
N GLY A 300 8.55 15.16 -16.03
CA GLY A 300 8.56 14.81 -17.45
C GLY A 300 7.92 13.45 -17.71
N PRO A 301 7.90 13.00 -18.96
CA PRO A 301 7.27 11.73 -19.35
C PRO A 301 7.72 10.53 -18.52
N ASP A 302 9.01 10.51 -18.13
CA ASP A 302 9.65 9.42 -17.40
C ASP A 302 10.19 9.88 -16.02
N MET A 303 9.64 10.96 -15.48
CA MET A 303 10.00 11.47 -14.14
C MET A 303 8.77 12.13 -13.51
N TRP A 304 7.99 11.37 -12.77
CA TRP A 304 6.75 11.80 -12.13
C TRP A 304 6.39 10.92 -10.95
N GLY A 305 5.46 11.35 -10.14
CA GLY A 305 4.85 10.57 -9.07
C GLY A 305 4.99 11.23 -7.72
N VAL A 306 3.84 11.49 -7.10
CA VAL A 306 3.71 11.91 -5.72
C VAL A 306 2.62 11.07 -5.03
N THR A 307 2.77 10.86 -3.73
CA THR A 307 1.77 10.22 -2.88
C THR A 307 2.02 10.68 -1.44
N ALA A 308 1.44 10.05 -0.43
CA ALA A 308 1.81 10.35 0.95
C ALA A 308 3.28 10.01 1.18
N SER A 309 4.08 10.95 1.65
CA SER A 309 5.52 10.77 1.92
C SER A 309 6.09 11.85 2.84
N ASP A 310 7.34 11.69 3.27
CA ASP A 310 8.11 12.79 3.82
C ASP A 310 8.41 13.84 2.72
N SER A 311 8.72 15.07 3.13
CA SER A 311 9.22 16.14 2.28
C SER A 311 10.29 16.93 3.03
N SER A 312 10.92 17.90 2.38
CA SER A 312 11.89 18.81 3.02
C SER A 312 11.28 19.60 4.19
N THR A 313 9.94 19.69 4.25
CA THR A 313 9.19 20.44 5.26
C THR A 313 8.37 19.54 6.21
N GLY A 314 8.58 18.23 6.16
CA GLY A 314 7.86 17.23 6.95
C GLY A 314 6.90 16.37 6.12
N TYR A 315 6.11 15.54 6.79
CA TYR A 315 5.19 14.62 6.13
C TYR A 315 4.09 15.37 5.36
N ARG A 316 3.81 14.93 4.14
CA ARG A 316 2.81 15.48 3.22
C ARG A 316 1.93 14.38 2.63
N THR A 317 0.69 14.75 2.31
CA THR A 317 -0.24 13.91 1.56
C THR A 317 -0.62 14.65 0.29
N TRP A 318 0.01 14.33 -0.84
CA TRP A 318 -0.34 14.92 -2.13
C TRP A 318 -1.47 14.11 -2.77
N CYS A 319 -2.65 14.69 -2.71
CA CYS A 319 -3.86 14.12 -3.30
C CYS A 319 -3.99 14.60 -4.74
N SER A 320 -3.38 13.90 -5.63
CA SER A 320 -3.40 14.18 -7.06
C SER A 320 -4.65 13.55 -7.70
N PRO A 321 -5.38 14.26 -8.57
CA PRO A 321 -5.05 15.60 -9.09
C PRO A 321 -5.68 16.77 -8.31
N SER A 322 -5.96 16.62 -7.03
CA SER A 322 -6.70 17.63 -6.25
C SER A 322 -5.82 18.69 -5.59
N ASN A 323 -4.60 18.32 -5.14
CA ASN A 323 -3.67 19.23 -4.46
C ASN A 323 -2.38 19.44 -5.27
N PRO A 324 -1.91 20.70 -5.44
CA PRO A 324 -0.70 20.98 -6.19
C PRO A 324 0.53 20.33 -5.51
N PRO A 325 1.44 19.73 -6.29
CA PRO A 325 2.71 19.23 -5.78
C PRO A 325 3.66 20.39 -5.48
N ASP A 326 4.69 20.14 -4.70
CA ASP A 326 5.77 21.09 -4.44
C ASP A 326 7.04 20.84 -5.27
N GLY A 327 7.04 19.79 -6.08
CA GLY A 327 8.19 19.36 -6.87
C GLY A 327 8.89 18.12 -6.29
N THR A 328 8.43 17.59 -5.16
CA THR A 328 8.89 16.32 -4.60
C THR A 328 8.57 15.17 -5.55
N LEU A 329 9.45 14.17 -5.58
CA LEU A 329 9.30 12.90 -6.28
C LEU A 329 9.29 11.76 -5.28
N VAL A 330 8.35 10.82 -5.48
CA VAL A 330 8.11 9.70 -4.57
C VAL A 330 8.17 8.39 -5.38
N PRO A 331 9.25 7.61 -5.25
CA PRO A 331 9.45 6.40 -6.07
C PRO A 331 8.32 5.37 -5.93
N CYS A 332 7.74 5.20 -4.73
CA CYS A 332 6.67 4.24 -4.51
C CYS A 332 5.36 4.62 -5.25
N ALA A 333 5.18 5.88 -5.64
CA ALA A 333 4.03 6.29 -6.46
C ALA A 333 4.03 5.57 -7.83
N ALA A 334 5.17 5.52 -8.51
CA ALA A 334 5.32 4.76 -9.75
C ALA A 334 5.47 3.26 -9.46
N GLY A 335 6.26 2.87 -8.45
CA GLY A 335 6.51 1.48 -8.10
C GLY A 335 5.26 0.70 -7.72
N GLY A 336 4.39 1.31 -6.92
CA GLY A 336 3.09 0.74 -6.55
C GLY A 336 2.08 0.65 -7.72
N SER A 337 2.37 1.31 -8.84
CA SER A 337 1.55 1.27 -10.07
C SER A 337 2.15 0.38 -11.18
N LEU A 338 3.22 -0.36 -10.90
CA LEU A 338 3.91 -1.20 -11.90
C LEU A 338 2.98 -2.18 -12.63
N ALA A 339 2.05 -2.82 -11.91
CA ALA A 339 1.12 -3.75 -12.52
C ALA A 339 0.01 -3.06 -13.34
N PHE A 340 -0.24 -1.76 -13.14
CA PHE A 340 -1.24 -0.99 -13.89
C PHE A 340 -0.69 -0.45 -15.21
N LEU A 341 0.50 0.15 -15.18
CA LEU A 341 1.15 0.80 -16.32
C LEU A 341 2.64 0.40 -16.41
N PRO A 342 2.94 -0.87 -16.73
CA PRO A 342 4.29 -1.44 -16.62
C PRO A 342 5.37 -0.64 -17.33
N MET A 343 5.09 -0.20 -18.58
CA MET A 343 6.07 0.53 -19.38
C MET A 343 6.36 1.92 -18.82
N LEU A 344 5.29 2.66 -18.46
CA LEU A 344 5.43 4.04 -17.97
C LEU A 344 6.05 4.07 -16.56
N CYS A 345 5.56 3.23 -15.66
CA CYS A 345 6.08 3.16 -14.29
C CYS A 345 7.52 2.62 -14.25
N GLY A 346 7.81 1.60 -15.08
CA GLY A 346 9.15 1.05 -15.20
C GLY A 346 10.16 2.08 -15.74
N ALA A 347 9.77 2.89 -16.73
CA ALA A 347 10.61 3.96 -17.24
C ALA A 347 10.93 5.02 -16.15
N VAL A 348 9.95 5.36 -15.31
CA VAL A 348 10.15 6.28 -14.19
C VAL A 348 11.16 5.74 -13.19
N LEU A 349 11.01 4.48 -12.76
CA LEU A 349 11.92 3.87 -11.79
C LEU A 349 13.34 3.76 -12.35
N GLN A 350 13.47 3.37 -13.65
CA GLN A 350 14.78 3.31 -14.31
C GLN A 350 15.42 4.71 -14.37
N ASN A 351 14.65 5.72 -14.77
CA ASN A 351 15.15 7.08 -14.88
C ASN A 351 15.53 7.70 -13.53
N MET A 352 14.73 7.44 -12.47
CA MET A 352 15.08 7.83 -11.10
C MET A 352 16.38 7.15 -10.64
N TYR A 353 16.54 5.86 -10.94
CA TYR A 353 17.76 5.11 -10.64
C TYR A 353 18.97 5.67 -11.38
N ASP A 354 18.86 5.92 -12.69
CA ASP A 354 19.97 6.37 -13.53
C ASP A 354 20.43 7.80 -13.18
N GLN A 355 19.49 8.70 -12.84
CA GLN A 355 19.82 10.10 -12.56
C GLN A 355 20.18 10.37 -11.09
N TYR A 356 19.59 9.65 -10.15
CA TYR A 356 19.70 9.95 -8.72
C TYR A 356 20.08 8.75 -7.86
N GLY A 357 20.41 7.61 -8.46
CA GLY A 357 20.69 6.37 -7.71
C GLY A 357 21.79 6.51 -6.67
N ASP A 358 22.79 7.36 -6.89
CA ASP A 358 23.83 7.67 -5.90
C ASP A 358 23.29 8.26 -4.58
N LYS A 359 22.06 8.77 -4.57
CA LYS A 359 21.43 9.46 -3.44
C LYS A 359 20.15 8.80 -2.93
N ILE A 360 19.39 8.15 -3.82
CA ILE A 360 18.07 7.60 -3.50
C ILE A 360 18.04 6.07 -3.47
N TRP A 361 19.10 5.39 -3.91
CA TRP A 361 19.18 3.95 -3.98
C TRP A 361 20.05 3.40 -2.85
N THR A 362 19.41 2.67 -1.95
CA THR A 362 20.02 2.17 -0.71
C THR A 362 20.17 0.66 -0.73
N LYS A 363 20.72 0.09 0.33
CA LYS A 363 20.74 -1.36 0.52
C LYS A 363 19.33 -1.99 0.62
N TYR A 364 18.29 -1.17 0.78
CA TYR A 364 16.90 -1.59 0.90
C TYR A 364 16.03 -1.21 -0.30
N GLY A 365 16.60 -0.62 -1.34
CA GLY A 365 15.89 -0.08 -2.49
C GLY A 365 15.80 1.44 -2.44
N PHE A 366 14.75 2.01 -3.01
CA PHE A 366 14.54 3.45 -3.05
C PHE A 366 14.26 4.03 -1.65
N VAL A 367 14.73 5.25 -1.42
CA VAL A 367 14.25 6.05 -0.26
C VAL A 367 12.80 6.47 -0.48
N ASP A 368 12.14 6.93 0.58
CA ASP A 368 10.75 7.38 0.56
C ASP A 368 10.51 8.47 -0.50
N ALA A 369 11.24 9.59 -0.45
CA ALA A 369 11.04 10.71 -1.35
C ALA A 369 12.30 11.54 -1.55
N PHE A 370 12.30 12.41 -2.58
CA PHE A 370 13.38 13.37 -2.83
C PHE A 370 12.90 14.60 -3.59
N HIS A 371 13.63 15.72 -3.45
CA HIS A 371 13.37 16.97 -4.16
C HIS A 371 14.61 17.46 -4.89
N PRO A 372 14.67 17.37 -6.24
CA PRO A 372 15.89 17.64 -7.02
C PRO A 372 16.47 19.03 -6.82
N LYS A 373 15.64 20.08 -6.87
CA LYS A 373 16.06 21.48 -6.75
C LYS A 373 16.58 21.83 -5.35
N GLU A 374 15.90 21.33 -4.31
CA GLU A 374 16.28 21.58 -2.91
C GLU A 374 17.45 20.68 -2.48
N LYS A 375 17.87 19.74 -3.34
CA LYS A 375 18.87 18.72 -3.03
C LYS A 375 18.56 17.99 -1.72
N TRP A 376 17.26 17.82 -1.45
CA TRP A 376 16.76 17.07 -0.33
C TRP A 376 16.47 15.62 -0.76
N PHE A 377 16.94 14.68 0.04
CA PHE A 377 16.72 13.24 -0.15
C PHE A 377 16.33 12.66 1.18
N SER A 378 15.24 11.88 1.24
CA SER A 378 14.82 11.24 2.48
C SER A 378 15.94 10.37 3.04
N ARG A 379 16.07 10.41 4.36
CA ARG A 379 17.06 9.59 5.10
C ARG A 379 16.57 8.17 5.31
N TYR A 380 15.34 7.86 4.93
CA TYR A 380 14.67 6.62 5.28
C TYR A 380 14.15 5.87 4.06
N ALA A 381 14.27 4.55 4.14
CA ALA A 381 13.43 3.62 3.41
C ALA A 381 12.28 3.22 4.34
N LEU A 382 11.03 3.26 3.86
CA LEU A 382 9.84 2.93 4.62
C LEU A 382 9.35 1.53 4.27
N GLY A 383 8.88 0.78 5.29
CA GLY A 383 8.40 -0.59 5.09
C GLY A 383 7.24 -0.68 4.11
N ILE A 384 6.25 0.21 4.24
CA ILE A 384 5.07 0.21 3.35
C ILE A 384 5.44 0.56 1.90
N ASP A 385 6.42 1.44 1.68
CA ASP A 385 6.90 1.81 0.33
C ASP A 385 7.62 0.64 -0.34
N GLN A 386 8.56 0.01 0.40
CA GLN A 386 9.26 -1.17 -0.09
C GLN A 386 8.26 -2.30 -0.36
N GLY A 387 7.24 -2.42 0.48
CA GLY A 387 6.20 -3.44 0.36
C GLY A 387 5.36 -3.28 -0.88
N ILE A 388 4.82 -2.08 -1.12
CA ILE A 388 3.95 -1.88 -2.29
C ILE A 388 4.73 -2.02 -3.61
N ILE A 389 5.97 -1.50 -3.67
CA ILE A 389 6.81 -1.68 -4.85
C ILE A 389 7.09 -3.18 -5.10
N LEU A 390 7.50 -3.91 -4.05
CA LEU A 390 7.82 -5.33 -4.13
C LEU A 390 6.63 -6.16 -4.62
N LEU A 391 5.47 -6.02 -3.97
CA LEU A 391 4.32 -6.85 -4.30
C LEU A 391 3.80 -6.56 -5.70
N MET A 392 3.80 -5.29 -6.13
CA MET A 392 3.34 -4.93 -7.47
C MET A 392 4.37 -5.30 -8.56
N ALA A 393 5.67 -5.31 -8.27
CA ALA A 393 6.70 -5.86 -9.15
C ALA A 393 6.54 -7.37 -9.31
N GLU A 394 6.39 -8.11 -8.22
CA GLU A 394 6.18 -9.56 -8.23
C GLU A 394 4.88 -9.94 -8.95
N ASN A 395 3.79 -9.22 -8.69
CA ASN A 395 2.52 -9.46 -9.36
C ASN A 395 2.60 -9.17 -10.87
N LEU A 396 3.32 -8.13 -11.29
CA LEU A 396 3.59 -7.87 -12.70
C LEU A 396 4.36 -9.03 -13.36
N ARG A 397 5.35 -9.59 -12.65
CA ARG A 397 6.26 -10.60 -13.21
C ARG A 397 5.66 -12.01 -13.21
N THR A 398 4.92 -12.38 -12.18
CA THR A 398 4.46 -13.77 -11.98
C THR A 398 3.00 -13.89 -11.53
N GLY A 399 2.44 -12.87 -10.91
CA GLY A 399 1.12 -12.95 -10.27
C GLY A 399 1.10 -13.84 -9.02
N SER A 400 2.25 -14.20 -8.45
CA SER A 400 2.32 -15.21 -7.39
C SER A 400 1.58 -14.81 -6.11
N VAL A 401 1.62 -13.53 -5.72
CA VAL A 401 0.88 -13.05 -4.56
C VAL A 401 -0.63 -13.16 -4.81
N TRP A 402 -1.09 -12.70 -5.97
CA TRP A 402 -2.49 -12.83 -6.37
C TRP A 402 -2.96 -14.28 -6.36
N ASN A 403 -2.19 -15.16 -7.00
CA ASN A 403 -2.54 -16.59 -7.07
C ASN A 403 -2.66 -17.21 -5.67
N SER A 404 -1.72 -16.91 -4.76
CA SER A 404 -1.74 -17.44 -3.40
C SER A 404 -2.94 -16.92 -2.60
N VAL A 405 -3.20 -15.61 -2.62
CA VAL A 405 -4.34 -15.03 -1.90
C VAL A 405 -5.67 -15.52 -2.46
N MET A 406 -5.86 -15.45 -3.78
CA MET A 406 -7.11 -15.85 -4.43
C MET A 406 -7.38 -17.35 -4.38
N SER A 407 -6.38 -18.18 -4.06
CA SER A 407 -6.58 -19.61 -3.80
C SER A 407 -7.23 -19.90 -2.44
N THR A 408 -7.24 -18.94 -1.51
CA THR A 408 -7.78 -19.13 -0.17
C THR A 408 -9.31 -19.13 -0.16
N PRO A 409 -9.95 -19.95 0.70
CA PRO A 409 -11.41 -19.96 0.82
C PRO A 409 -12.00 -18.60 1.21
N GLN A 410 -11.30 -17.86 2.11
CA GLN A 410 -11.75 -16.54 2.56
C GLN A 410 -11.79 -15.52 1.43
N ALA A 411 -10.75 -15.43 0.60
CA ALA A 411 -10.71 -14.50 -0.52
C ALA A 411 -11.82 -14.80 -1.54
N ARG A 412 -12.03 -16.08 -1.87
CA ARG A 412 -13.12 -16.49 -2.77
C ARG A 412 -14.49 -16.09 -2.21
N ARG A 413 -14.78 -16.47 -0.95
CA ARG A 413 -16.03 -16.10 -0.29
C ARG A 413 -16.25 -14.58 -0.26
N ALA A 414 -15.18 -13.82 0.01
CA ALA A 414 -15.22 -12.35 0.01
C ALA A 414 -15.63 -11.78 -1.35
N MET A 415 -14.97 -12.22 -2.40
CA MET A 415 -15.25 -11.75 -3.76
C MET A 415 -16.68 -12.12 -4.21
N ASP A 416 -17.12 -13.35 -3.95
CA ASP A 416 -18.46 -13.82 -4.30
C ASP A 416 -19.53 -13.01 -3.53
N THR A 417 -19.33 -12.79 -2.23
CA THR A 417 -20.28 -12.06 -1.38
C THR A 417 -20.35 -10.58 -1.73
N ALA A 418 -19.23 -9.97 -2.13
CA ALA A 418 -19.18 -8.59 -2.64
C ALA A 418 -19.79 -8.45 -4.04
N GLY A 419 -20.03 -9.58 -4.74
CA GLY A 419 -20.68 -9.62 -6.06
C GLY A 419 -19.72 -9.42 -7.23
N PHE A 420 -18.43 -9.77 -7.05
CA PHE A 420 -17.50 -9.76 -8.16
C PHE A 420 -17.78 -10.90 -9.15
N HIS A 421 -17.70 -10.58 -10.43
CA HIS A 421 -17.84 -11.53 -11.52
C HIS A 421 -16.82 -11.22 -12.62
N ALA A 422 -16.52 -12.22 -13.45
CA ALA A 422 -15.68 -12.02 -14.62
C ALA A 422 -16.33 -11.05 -15.61
N HIS A 423 -15.54 -10.36 -16.41
CA HIS A 423 -16.08 -9.58 -17.53
C HIS A 423 -16.85 -10.52 -18.46
N GLU A 424 -18.01 -10.07 -18.93
CA GLU A 424 -18.71 -10.78 -19.99
C GLU A 424 -17.83 -10.79 -21.24
N SER A 425 -17.51 -11.97 -21.74
CA SER A 425 -16.84 -12.10 -23.02
C SER A 425 -17.75 -11.47 -24.08
N ILE A 426 -17.31 -10.39 -24.70
CA ILE A 426 -17.99 -9.89 -25.89
C ILE A 426 -17.80 -10.98 -26.94
N ALA A 427 -18.88 -11.78 -27.16
CA ALA A 427 -18.92 -12.83 -28.16
C ALA A 427 -18.90 -12.24 -29.57
#